data_db617a040adea1c892d971faebbce295
#
_entry.id   db617a040adea1c892d971faebbce295
#
_cell.length_a   1.000
_cell.length_b   1.000
_cell.length_c   1.000
_cell.angle_alpha   90.00
_cell.angle_beta   90.00
_cell.angle_gamma   90.00
#
_symmetry.space_group_name_H-M   'P 1'
#
loop_
_entity.id
_entity.type
_entity.pdbx_description
1 polymer ?
#
loop_
_entity_poly.entity_id
_entity_poly.type
_entity_poly.pdbx_seq_one_letter_code
_entity_poly.pdbx_strand_id
1 'polypeptide(L)'
;MFLTPLSDRRGTLAGITVTTLPERIGGPVDHCVTSFDHVRLPRTALIQGEHGRLAADGTFTSAVGSPRKRFLHAIRRVTAGKLCMSASTLGGSRAALAIAVRYAGLRHISGPVAGQRVPLAAHRSHHARLLSCTATAYAMTFLHRVVTERFISHTATDAATTERLVAMAKGWITWQARDITIESRERCGARALFPVNGLAEFTANADGAITAEGDNLAVWCKAGAEMIFGQEAAAEPEAAATGQERLTDPVFLRRALAVAERHWHLAARRDVRAGGRDPLGRWNHASAAALALVEPYTVGQAADAFAAACAEVTDPATRAVLDDLRTLFLLDRLAPLGGLLLTEGTLTAEQVRALPDTLRDLTARLAPQLAALTEAFDVPEEHLASLPMLAPETSSTRDSSSALTP
;
A
#
# COMPACT_ATOMS: atom_id res chain seq x y z
N MET A 1 -20.43 23.14 6.04
CA MET A 1 -20.95 22.40 4.85
C MET A 1 -22.45 22.62 4.76
N PHE A 2 -22.99 22.67 3.54
CA PHE A 2 -24.43 22.79 3.31
C PHE A 2 -24.96 21.50 2.68
N LEU A 3 -26.09 21.01 3.16
CA LEU A 3 -26.81 19.92 2.50
C LEU A 3 -27.62 20.54 1.36
N THR A 4 -27.24 20.22 0.13
CA THR A 4 -27.84 20.81 -1.08
C THR A 4 -28.44 19.70 -1.91
N PRO A 5 -29.78 19.65 -2.11
CA PRO A 5 -30.38 18.76 -3.08
C PRO A 5 -29.94 19.18 -4.48
N LEU A 6 -29.55 18.22 -5.31
CA LEU A 6 -29.10 18.50 -6.69
C LEU A 6 -30.25 18.41 -7.70
N SER A 7 -31.23 17.55 -7.44
CA SER A 7 -32.35 17.29 -8.34
C SER A 7 -33.61 16.92 -7.57
N ASP A 8 -34.74 17.02 -8.23
CA ASP A 8 -36.05 16.51 -7.82
C ASP A 8 -36.66 15.64 -8.94
N ARG A 9 -37.93 15.31 -8.81
CA ARG A 9 -38.68 14.54 -9.84
C ARG A 9 -38.79 15.24 -11.19
N ARG A 10 -38.51 16.53 -11.28
CA ARG A 10 -38.58 17.37 -12.49
C ARG A 10 -37.22 17.55 -13.16
N GLY A 11 -36.13 17.08 -12.51
CA GLY A 11 -34.77 17.20 -13.00
C GLY A 11 -33.86 17.97 -12.06
N THR A 12 -32.75 18.50 -12.60
CA THR A 12 -31.77 19.30 -11.85
C THR A 12 -32.38 20.62 -11.39
N LEU A 13 -32.12 20.99 -10.13
CA LEU A 13 -32.67 22.23 -9.56
C LEU A 13 -32.03 23.48 -10.17
N ALA A 14 -32.76 24.60 -10.10
CA ALA A 14 -32.30 25.90 -10.63
C ALA A 14 -30.98 26.32 -9.99
N GLY A 15 -30.04 26.79 -10.81
CA GLY A 15 -28.70 27.19 -10.41
C GLY A 15 -27.73 26.04 -10.19
N ILE A 16 -28.15 24.80 -10.46
CA ILE A 16 -27.28 23.62 -10.37
C ILE A 16 -27.07 23.05 -11.76
N THR A 17 -25.83 22.78 -12.10
CA THR A 17 -25.44 22.08 -13.32
C THR A 17 -24.65 20.84 -12.94
N VAL A 18 -25.04 19.67 -13.45
CA VAL A 18 -24.32 18.41 -13.29
C VAL A 18 -23.86 17.97 -14.67
N THR A 19 -22.56 17.93 -14.90
CA THR A 19 -21.95 17.49 -16.15
C THR A 19 -21.25 16.17 -15.94
N THR A 20 -21.70 15.11 -16.60
CA THR A 20 -21.04 13.80 -16.56
C THR A 20 -19.67 13.89 -17.21
N LEU A 21 -18.66 13.33 -16.54
CA LEU A 21 -17.31 13.23 -17.06
C LEU A 21 -17.18 12.02 -18.01
N PRO A 22 -16.18 12.03 -18.90
CA PRO A 22 -15.88 10.86 -19.73
C PRO A 22 -15.62 9.62 -18.92
N GLU A 23 -15.82 8.47 -19.57
CA GLU A 23 -15.47 7.15 -18.99
C GLU A 23 -14.00 7.11 -18.59
N ARG A 24 -13.72 6.47 -17.46
CA ARG A 24 -12.37 6.29 -16.92
C ARG A 24 -12.00 4.82 -16.79
N ILE A 25 -10.72 4.53 -16.63
CA ILE A 25 -10.23 3.20 -16.27
C ILE A 25 -10.68 2.80 -14.85
N GLY A 26 -10.81 1.51 -14.60
CA GLY A 26 -11.24 0.95 -13.31
C GLY A 26 -12.74 0.74 -13.23
N GLY A 27 -13.26 0.54 -12.01
CA GLY A 27 -14.67 0.19 -11.80
C GLY A 27 -15.66 1.20 -12.39
N PRO A 28 -16.84 0.75 -12.82
CA PRO A 28 -17.85 1.56 -13.49
C PRO A 28 -18.55 2.49 -12.48
N VAL A 29 -17.94 3.64 -12.21
CA VAL A 29 -18.50 4.67 -11.34
C VAL A 29 -18.66 5.94 -12.13
N ASP A 30 -19.88 6.47 -12.21
CA ASP A 30 -20.16 7.74 -12.84
C ASP A 30 -19.52 8.88 -12.05
N HIS A 31 -18.72 9.67 -12.76
CA HIS A 31 -18.14 10.88 -12.23
C HIS A 31 -18.77 12.10 -12.90
N CYS A 32 -19.01 13.14 -12.13
CA CYS A 32 -19.54 14.39 -12.66
C CYS A 32 -18.89 15.59 -12.00
N VAL A 33 -18.90 16.70 -12.72
CA VAL A 33 -18.65 18.04 -12.18
C VAL A 33 -19.99 18.65 -11.81
N THR A 34 -20.12 19.10 -10.57
CA THR A 34 -21.31 19.81 -10.12
C THR A 34 -20.96 21.28 -9.89
N SER A 35 -21.67 22.17 -10.57
CA SER A 35 -21.52 23.62 -10.42
C SER A 35 -22.75 24.21 -9.75
N PHE A 36 -22.54 25.26 -8.96
CA PHE A 36 -23.59 25.98 -8.24
C PHE A 36 -23.51 27.46 -8.62
N ASP A 37 -24.59 28.00 -9.16
CA ASP A 37 -24.73 29.40 -9.50
C ASP A 37 -25.88 30.02 -8.70
N HIS A 38 -25.56 30.89 -7.75
CA HIS A 38 -26.50 31.62 -6.90
C HIS A 38 -27.61 30.76 -6.25
N VAL A 39 -27.29 29.48 -5.91
CA VAL A 39 -28.23 28.57 -5.28
C VAL A 39 -28.57 29.07 -3.89
N ARG A 40 -29.85 29.35 -3.64
CA ARG A 40 -30.35 29.79 -2.35
C ARG A 40 -30.79 28.60 -1.51
N LEU A 41 -30.25 28.48 -0.33
CA LEU A 41 -30.55 27.41 0.63
C LEU A 41 -31.14 27.98 1.92
N PRO A 42 -32.05 27.29 2.57
CA PRO A 42 -32.50 27.68 3.88
C PRO A 42 -31.34 27.58 4.90
N ARG A 43 -31.36 28.41 5.92
CA ARG A 43 -30.32 28.36 6.97
C ARG A 43 -30.16 26.98 7.60
N THR A 44 -31.24 26.21 7.68
CA THR A 44 -31.28 24.83 8.19
C THR A 44 -30.49 23.85 7.32
N ALA A 45 -30.16 24.19 6.09
CA ALA A 45 -29.30 23.39 5.20
C ALA A 45 -27.82 23.41 5.63
N LEU A 46 -27.40 24.39 6.44
CA LEU A 46 -26.07 24.39 7.04
C LEU A 46 -25.99 23.29 8.09
N ILE A 47 -25.11 22.32 7.85
CA ILE A 47 -24.80 21.28 8.84
C ILE A 47 -24.01 21.95 9.96
N GLN A 48 -24.70 22.30 11.03
CA GLN A 48 -24.11 22.92 12.20
C GLN A 48 -23.67 21.84 13.18
N GLY A 49 -22.47 22.01 13.72
CA GLY A 49 -21.90 21.15 14.73
C GLY A 49 -21.13 21.96 15.76
N GLU A 50 -20.28 21.30 16.51
CA GLU A 50 -19.39 21.95 17.52
C GLU A 50 -18.47 23.00 16.92
N HIS A 51 -18.19 22.92 15.62
CA HIS A 51 -17.18 23.74 14.94
C HIS A 51 -17.73 24.99 14.24
N GLY A 52 -19.03 25.20 14.26
CA GLY A 52 -19.60 26.44 13.69
C GLY A 52 -21.12 26.51 13.73
N ARG A 53 -21.62 27.71 14.00
CA ARG A 53 -23.06 28.04 14.04
C ARG A 53 -23.34 29.33 13.29
N LEU A 54 -24.45 29.38 12.58
CA LEU A 54 -24.98 30.55 11.91
C LEU A 54 -26.20 31.03 12.68
N ALA A 55 -26.11 32.23 13.29
CA ALA A 55 -27.22 32.86 14.01
C ALA A 55 -28.31 33.38 13.05
N ALA A 56 -29.46 33.80 13.62
CA ALA A 56 -30.59 34.29 12.83
C ALA A 56 -30.28 35.59 12.08
N ASP A 57 -29.39 36.41 12.62
CA ASP A 57 -28.91 37.67 12.04
C ASP A 57 -27.82 37.50 10.96
N GLY A 58 -27.44 36.24 10.64
CA GLY A 58 -26.38 35.94 9.68
C GLY A 58 -24.97 35.88 10.28
N THR A 59 -24.82 36.14 11.58
CA THR A 59 -23.51 36.07 12.23
C THR A 59 -23.02 34.62 12.34
N PHE A 60 -21.82 34.36 11.82
CA PHE A 60 -21.18 33.05 11.92
C PHE A 60 -20.20 33.02 13.08
N THR A 61 -20.35 32.05 13.99
CA THR A 61 -19.45 31.81 15.13
C THR A 61 -18.83 30.43 15.06
N SER A 62 -17.55 30.30 15.46
CA SER A 62 -16.83 29.04 15.48
C SER A 62 -15.74 29.05 16.54
N ALA A 63 -15.59 27.99 17.30
CA ALA A 63 -14.46 27.76 18.19
C ALA A 63 -13.15 27.49 17.41
N VAL A 64 -13.26 27.13 16.12
CA VAL A 64 -12.09 26.90 15.26
C VAL A 64 -11.67 28.21 14.62
N GLY A 65 -10.55 28.76 15.08
CA GLY A 65 -10.13 30.15 14.80
C GLY A 65 -9.77 30.46 13.35
N SER A 66 -9.48 29.48 12.46
CA SER A 66 -9.08 29.80 11.09
C SER A 66 -9.99 29.12 10.05
N PRO A 67 -10.26 29.79 8.90
CA PRO A 67 -11.03 29.19 7.79
C PRO A 67 -10.44 27.88 7.28
N ARG A 68 -9.09 27.82 7.17
CA ARG A 68 -8.37 26.61 6.75
C ARG A 68 -8.59 25.45 7.71
N LYS A 69 -8.50 25.68 9.03
CA LYS A 69 -8.76 24.64 10.03
C LYS A 69 -10.22 24.15 9.95
N ARG A 70 -11.19 25.06 9.78
CA ARG A 70 -12.60 24.70 9.61
C ARG A 70 -12.82 23.84 8.38
N PHE A 71 -12.18 24.16 7.25
CA PHE A 71 -12.23 23.35 6.05
C PHE A 71 -11.66 21.95 6.28
N LEU A 72 -10.50 21.83 6.92
CA LEU A 72 -9.90 20.53 7.24
C LEU A 72 -10.79 19.69 8.16
N HIS A 73 -11.48 20.31 9.13
CA HIS A 73 -12.49 19.60 9.93
C HIS A 73 -13.66 19.11 9.08
N ALA A 74 -14.13 19.91 8.13
CA ALA A 74 -15.25 19.54 7.25
C ALA A 74 -14.95 18.34 6.37
N ILE A 75 -13.69 18.17 5.94
CA ILE A 75 -13.24 17.05 5.10
C ILE A 75 -12.59 15.91 5.89
N ARG A 76 -12.63 15.93 7.23
CA ARG A 76 -11.95 14.93 8.08
C ARG A 76 -12.35 13.49 7.77
N ARG A 77 -13.54 13.26 7.20
CA ARG A 77 -14.00 11.95 6.74
C ARG A 77 -13.03 11.25 5.77
N VAL A 78 -12.19 12.02 5.03
CA VAL A 78 -11.19 11.45 4.10
C VAL A 78 -10.14 10.58 4.81
N THR A 79 -10.00 10.70 6.14
CA THR A 79 -9.11 9.82 6.91
C THR A 79 -9.67 8.40 6.96
N ALA A 80 -10.98 8.23 7.19
CA ALA A 80 -11.63 6.93 7.07
C ALA A 80 -11.61 6.41 5.63
N GLY A 81 -11.83 7.30 4.64
CA GLY A 81 -11.72 6.96 3.22
C GLY A 81 -10.34 6.41 2.84
N LYS A 82 -9.24 6.95 3.40
CA LYS A 82 -7.88 6.42 3.20
C LYS A 82 -7.75 4.96 3.67
N LEU A 83 -8.34 4.62 4.82
CA LEU A 83 -8.37 3.24 5.30
C LEU A 83 -9.17 2.33 4.36
N CYS A 84 -10.33 2.80 3.87
CA CYS A 84 -11.14 2.06 2.91
C CYS A 84 -10.38 1.81 1.58
N MET A 85 -9.66 2.83 1.07
CA MET A 85 -8.83 2.67 -0.14
C MET A 85 -7.71 1.65 0.09
N SER A 86 -7.06 1.70 1.26
CA SER A 86 -6.04 0.70 1.64
C SER A 86 -6.63 -0.71 1.70
N ALA A 87 -7.79 -0.90 2.35
CA ALA A 87 -8.44 -2.20 2.46
C ALA A 87 -8.85 -2.77 1.10
N SER A 88 -9.44 -1.95 0.24
CA SER A 88 -9.88 -2.35 -1.10
C SER A 88 -8.71 -2.83 -1.96
N THR A 89 -7.63 -2.05 -2.03
CA THR A 89 -6.45 -2.43 -2.82
C THR A 89 -5.70 -3.61 -2.25
N LEU A 90 -5.65 -3.72 -0.92
CA LEU A 90 -5.08 -4.88 -0.24
C LEU A 90 -5.86 -6.15 -0.59
N GLY A 91 -7.20 -6.11 -0.57
CA GLY A 91 -8.06 -7.22 -1.00
C GLY A 91 -7.80 -7.63 -2.45
N GLY A 92 -7.76 -6.65 -3.37
CA GLY A 92 -7.45 -6.88 -4.78
C GLY A 92 -6.06 -7.48 -5.01
N SER A 93 -5.04 -7.02 -4.27
CA SER A 93 -3.68 -7.57 -4.38
C SER A 93 -3.57 -9.02 -3.86
N ARG A 94 -4.31 -9.37 -2.79
CA ARG A 94 -4.40 -10.75 -2.31
C ARG A 94 -5.08 -11.66 -3.30
N ALA A 95 -6.19 -11.21 -3.91
CA ALA A 95 -6.87 -11.96 -4.95
C ALA A 95 -5.96 -12.20 -6.16
N ALA A 96 -5.25 -11.16 -6.62
CA ALA A 96 -4.30 -11.27 -7.72
C ALA A 96 -3.17 -12.28 -7.43
N LEU A 97 -2.64 -12.27 -6.19
CA LEU A 97 -1.62 -13.24 -5.75
C LEU A 97 -2.17 -14.66 -5.69
N ALA A 98 -3.35 -14.88 -5.12
CA ALA A 98 -3.97 -16.21 -5.06
C ALA A 98 -4.18 -16.77 -6.45
N ILE A 99 -4.65 -15.96 -7.41
CA ILE A 99 -4.79 -16.33 -8.82
C ILE A 99 -3.41 -16.71 -9.41
N ALA A 100 -2.39 -15.85 -9.23
CA ALA A 100 -1.08 -16.06 -9.83
C ALA A 100 -0.37 -17.30 -9.27
N VAL A 101 -0.46 -17.54 -7.97
CA VAL A 101 0.14 -18.72 -7.32
C VAL A 101 -0.57 -19.99 -7.74
N ARG A 102 -1.91 -20.01 -7.76
CA ARG A 102 -2.69 -21.17 -8.25
C ARG A 102 -2.38 -21.45 -9.73
N TYR A 103 -2.34 -20.42 -10.57
CA TYR A 103 -1.96 -20.55 -11.98
C TYR A 103 -0.54 -21.12 -12.14
N ALA A 104 0.42 -20.67 -11.33
CA ALA A 104 1.78 -21.18 -11.38
C ALA A 104 1.91 -22.67 -11.05
N GLY A 105 1.04 -23.20 -10.19
CA GLY A 105 0.92 -24.63 -9.89
C GLY A 105 0.28 -25.42 -11.02
N LEU A 106 -0.73 -24.86 -11.68
CA LEU A 106 -1.50 -25.53 -12.74
C LEU A 106 -0.80 -25.48 -14.11
N ARG A 107 -0.12 -24.40 -14.42
CA ARG A 107 0.53 -24.20 -15.71
C ARG A 107 1.85 -24.94 -15.81
N HIS A 108 1.94 -25.91 -16.71
CA HIS A 108 3.16 -26.67 -16.98
C HIS A 108 3.86 -26.16 -18.25
N ILE A 109 5.18 -26.07 -18.18
CA ILE A 109 6.07 -25.72 -19.29
C ILE A 109 7.13 -26.81 -19.49
N SER A 110 7.94 -26.72 -20.54
CA SER A 110 9.03 -27.65 -20.78
C SER A 110 10.03 -27.64 -19.61
N GLY A 111 10.37 -28.82 -19.12
CA GLY A 111 11.37 -29.04 -18.10
C GLY A 111 12.80 -29.12 -18.69
N PRO A 112 13.82 -29.35 -17.83
CA PRO A 112 15.22 -29.43 -18.24
C PRO A 112 15.55 -30.67 -19.08
N VAL A 113 14.70 -31.68 -19.06
CA VAL A 113 14.86 -32.92 -19.84
C VAL A 113 13.82 -32.95 -20.96
N ALA A 114 14.24 -33.40 -22.17
CA ALA A 114 13.36 -33.50 -23.32
C ALA A 114 12.11 -34.34 -23.02
N GLY A 115 10.93 -33.80 -23.32
CA GLY A 115 9.63 -34.43 -23.04
C GLY A 115 9.11 -34.25 -21.61
N GLN A 116 9.94 -33.75 -20.66
CA GLN A 116 9.50 -33.44 -19.31
C GLN A 116 8.70 -32.14 -19.30
N ARG A 117 7.64 -32.11 -18.49
CA ARG A 117 6.89 -30.90 -18.18
C ARG A 117 6.93 -30.64 -16.66
N VAL A 118 7.16 -29.42 -16.26
CA VAL A 118 7.19 -29.00 -14.86
C VAL A 118 6.27 -27.79 -14.65
N PRO A 119 5.66 -27.63 -13.46
CA PRO A 119 4.85 -26.45 -13.18
C PRO A 119 5.72 -25.19 -13.17
N LEU A 120 5.14 -24.04 -13.52
CA LEU A 120 5.83 -22.73 -13.42
C LEU A 120 6.35 -22.49 -12.01
N ALA A 121 5.61 -22.90 -11.00
CA ALA A 121 5.99 -22.79 -9.59
C ALA A 121 7.33 -23.49 -9.26
N ALA A 122 7.78 -24.47 -10.05
CA ALA A 122 9.07 -25.12 -9.84
C ALA A 122 10.27 -24.20 -10.15
N HIS A 123 10.06 -23.16 -10.95
CA HIS A 123 11.12 -22.24 -11.33
C HIS A 123 11.32 -21.13 -10.29
N ARG A 124 12.54 -21.02 -9.73
CA ARG A 124 12.87 -19.98 -8.75
C ARG A 124 12.65 -18.58 -9.28
N SER A 125 13.01 -18.29 -10.53
CA SER A 125 12.77 -16.99 -11.17
C SER A 125 11.29 -16.59 -11.21
N HIS A 126 10.38 -17.55 -11.06
CA HIS A 126 8.95 -17.32 -11.00
C HIS A 126 8.46 -17.22 -9.55
N HIS A 127 8.67 -18.28 -8.73
CA HIS A 127 8.13 -18.30 -7.38
C HIS A 127 8.78 -17.29 -6.41
N ALA A 128 10.05 -16.92 -6.61
CA ALA A 128 10.70 -15.94 -5.75
C ALA A 128 10.00 -14.57 -5.80
N ARG A 129 9.56 -14.13 -6.98
CA ARG A 129 8.82 -12.87 -7.13
C ARG A 129 7.45 -12.93 -6.44
N LEU A 130 6.74 -14.05 -6.58
CA LEU A 130 5.46 -14.25 -5.89
C LEU A 130 5.63 -14.33 -4.36
N LEU A 131 6.72 -14.92 -3.86
CA LEU A 131 7.04 -14.94 -2.42
C LEU A 131 7.32 -13.53 -1.88
N SER A 132 8.11 -12.72 -2.58
CA SER A 132 8.37 -11.32 -2.22
C SER A 132 7.06 -10.52 -2.15
N CYS A 133 6.19 -10.68 -3.15
CA CYS A 133 4.86 -10.09 -3.16
C CYS A 133 3.99 -10.59 -1.99
N THR A 134 4.04 -11.88 -1.68
CA THR A 134 3.30 -12.50 -0.57
C THR A 134 3.77 -11.93 0.78
N ALA A 135 5.09 -11.84 1.00
CA ALA A 135 5.66 -11.25 2.21
C ALA A 135 5.20 -9.78 2.39
N THR A 136 5.18 -9.01 1.29
CA THR A 136 4.67 -7.64 1.29
C THR A 136 3.18 -7.58 1.60
N ALA A 137 2.36 -8.47 1.02
CA ALA A 137 0.92 -8.50 1.28
C ALA A 137 0.58 -8.84 2.74
N TYR A 138 1.36 -9.71 3.38
CA TYR A 138 1.25 -9.98 4.82
C TYR A 138 1.60 -8.74 5.65
N ALA A 139 2.72 -8.07 5.35
CA ALA A 139 3.12 -6.84 6.04
C ALA A 139 2.07 -5.73 5.90
N MET A 140 1.50 -5.55 4.68
CA MET A 140 0.39 -4.63 4.42
C MET A 140 -0.84 -4.98 5.26
N THR A 141 -1.16 -6.27 5.38
CA THR A 141 -2.31 -6.76 6.16
C THR A 141 -2.20 -6.39 7.63
N PHE A 142 -1.07 -6.69 8.23
CA PHE A 142 -0.86 -6.43 9.65
C PHE A 142 -0.74 -4.93 9.93
N LEU A 143 -0.06 -4.17 9.08
CA LEU A 143 -0.05 -2.72 9.18
C LEU A 143 -1.46 -2.13 9.11
N HIS A 144 -2.27 -2.57 8.14
CA HIS A 144 -3.64 -2.06 7.97
C HIS A 144 -4.50 -2.34 9.21
N ARG A 145 -4.39 -3.53 9.82
CA ARG A 145 -5.10 -3.86 11.06
C ARG A 145 -4.71 -2.91 12.20
N VAL A 146 -3.42 -2.78 12.48
CA VAL A 146 -2.90 -1.90 13.54
C VAL A 146 -3.33 -0.45 13.33
N VAL A 147 -3.23 0.05 12.10
CA VAL A 147 -3.62 1.44 11.78
C VAL A 147 -5.12 1.65 11.92
N THR A 148 -5.92 0.66 11.56
CA THR A 148 -7.39 0.71 11.72
C THR A 148 -7.78 0.70 13.21
N GLU A 149 -7.19 -0.16 14.00
CA GLU A 149 -7.43 -0.23 15.45
C GLU A 149 -7.05 1.10 16.13
N ARG A 150 -5.89 1.65 15.77
CA ARG A 150 -5.46 2.95 16.26
C ARG A 150 -6.40 4.07 15.84
N PHE A 151 -6.92 4.03 14.59
CA PHE A 151 -7.91 4.99 14.12
C PHE A 151 -9.23 4.91 14.89
N ILE A 152 -9.67 3.71 15.27
CA ILE A 152 -10.90 3.52 16.04
C ILE A 152 -10.73 3.98 17.49
N SER A 153 -9.57 3.72 18.10
CA SER A 153 -9.29 3.96 19.51
C SER A 153 -8.63 5.30 19.83
N HIS A 154 -8.26 6.11 18.80
CA HIS A 154 -7.53 7.35 19.04
C HIS A 154 -8.30 8.36 19.86
N THR A 155 -7.56 9.17 20.61
CA THR A 155 -8.07 10.28 21.42
C THR A 155 -7.69 11.63 20.78
N ALA A 156 -8.15 12.74 21.36
CA ALA A 156 -7.78 14.06 20.89
C ALA A 156 -6.26 14.33 20.98
N THR A 157 -5.57 13.64 21.89
CA THR A 157 -4.13 13.83 22.15
C THR A 157 -3.27 13.24 21.01
N ASP A 158 -3.66 12.10 20.45
CA ASP A 158 -2.90 11.39 19.43
C ASP A 158 -3.55 11.42 18.04
N ALA A 159 -4.65 12.18 17.88
CA ALA A 159 -5.39 12.30 16.63
C ALA A 159 -4.51 12.71 15.44
N ALA A 160 -3.59 13.69 15.63
CA ALA A 160 -2.72 14.16 14.56
C ALA A 160 -1.69 13.10 14.11
N THR A 161 -1.09 12.38 15.07
CA THR A 161 -0.13 11.30 14.77
C THR A 161 -0.83 10.11 14.13
N THR A 162 -2.06 9.81 14.54
CA THR A 162 -2.90 8.77 13.95
C THR A 162 -3.29 9.13 12.52
N GLU A 163 -3.74 10.37 12.25
CA GLU A 163 -4.06 10.84 10.89
C GLU A 163 -2.83 10.75 9.97
N ARG A 164 -1.65 11.14 10.46
CA ARG A 164 -0.39 11.02 9.72
C ARG A 164 -0.07 9.55 9.41
N LEU A 165 -0.19 8.65 10.38
CA LEU A 165 0.06 7.22 10.18
C LEU A 165 -0.91 6.61 9.15
N VAL A 166 -2.21 6.96 9.21
CA VAL A 166 -3.20 6.55 8.20
C VAL A 166 -2.80 7.03 6.81
N ALA A 167 -2.34 8.27 6.69
CA ALA A 167 -1.92 8.84 5.40
C ALA A 167 -0.69 8.14 4.82
N MET A 168 0.31 7.84 5.66
CA MET A 168 1.52 7.12 5.26
C MET A 168 1.21 5.67 4.87
N ALA A 169 0.42 4.98 5.69
CA ALA A 169 -0.01 3.60 5.42
C ALA A 169 -0.82 3.52 4.12
N LYS A 170 -1.76 4.45 3.87
CA LYS A 170 -2.52 4.50 2.61
C LYS A 170 -1.59 4.64 1.40
N GLY A 171 -0.66 5.56 1.44
CA GLY A 171 0.29 5.75 0.35
C GLY A 171 1.11 4.49 0.07
N TRP A 172 1.70 3.91 1.10
CA TRP A 172 2.51 2.71 0.98
C TRP A 172 1.69 1.50 0.50
N ILE A 173 0.56 1.20 1.16
CA ILE A 173 -0.28 0.03 0.83
C ILE A 173 -0.78 0.10 -0.61
N THR A 174 -1.28 1.25 -1.07
CA THR A 174 -1.84 1.35 -2.43
C THR A 174 -0.76 1.28 -3.51
N TRP A 175 0.44 1.82 -3.29
CA TRP A 175 1.58 1.63 -4.20
C TRP A 175 2.03 0.17 -4.23
N GLN A 176 2.22 -0.46 -3.08
CA GLN A 176 2.62 -1.87 -3.02
C GLN A 176 1.54 -2.79 -3.63
N ALA A 177 0.26 -2.50 -3.41
CA ALA A 177 -0.84 -3.26 -4.00
C ALA A 177 -0.81 -3.18 -5.53
N ARG A 178 -0.58 -1.99 -6.10
CA ARG A 178 -0.39 -1.84 -7.55
C ARG A 178 0.76 -2.69 -8.06
N ASP A 179 1.92 -2.60 -7.42
CA ASP A 179 3.11 -3.35 -7.84
C ASP A 179 2.88 -4.87 -7.75
N ILE A 180 2.19 -5.34 -6.71
CA ILE A 180 1.78 -6.75 -6.56
C ILE A 180 0.81 -7.17 -7.69
N THR A 181 -0.17 -6.32 -8.04
CA THR A 181 -1.11 -6.67 -9.12
C THR A 181 -0.43 -6.72 -10.49
N ILE A 182 0.52 -5.82 -10.75
CA ILE A 182 1.34 -5.81 -11.96
C ILE A 182 2.17 -7.10 -12.04
N GLU A 183 2.92 -7.44 -10.97
CA GLU A 183 3.75 -8.65 -10.94
C GLU A 183 2.88 -9.90 -11.10
N SER A 184 1.74 -10.00 -10.41
CA SER A 184 0.81 -11.13 -10.51
C SER A 184 0.30 -11.31 -11.94
N ARG A 185 -0.10 -10.21 -12.61
CA ARG A 185 -0.52 -10.22 -14.00
C ARG A 185 0.60 -10.74 -14.93
N GLU A 186 1.82 -10.26 -14.74
CA GLU A 186 2.97 -10.69 -15.55
C GLU A 186 3.30 -12.16 -15.35
N ARG A 187 3.19 -12.68 -14.12
CA ARG A 187 3.41 -14.12 -13.84
C ARG A 187 2.38 -15.03 -14.46
N CYS A 188 1.21 -14.51 -14.84
CA CYS A 188 0.16 -15.25 -15.54
C CYS A 188 0.24 -15.17 -17.08
N GLY A 189 1.15 -14.35 -17.62
CA GLY A 189 1.37 -14.23 -19.08
C GLY A 189 0.14 -13.69 -19.83
N ALA A 190 -0.02 -14.13 -21.09
CA ALA A 190 -1.06 -13.61 -21.98
C ALA A 190 -2.49 -13.86 -21.46
N ARG A 191 -2.74 -14.93 -20.73
CA ARG A 191 -4.08 -15.22 -20.17
C ARG A 191 -4.57 -14.13 -19.22
N ALA A 192 -3.66 -13.44 -18.54
CA ALA A 192 -3.97 -12.33 -17.64
C ALA A 192 -4.42 -11.04 -18.34
N LEU A 193 -4.29 -10.95 -19.67
CA LEU A 193 -4.76 -9.80 -20.46
C LEU A 193 -6.24 -9.92 -20.84
N PHE A 194 -6.84 -11.08 -20.70
CA PHE A 194 -8.27 -11.25 -20.98
C PHE A 194 -9.10 -10.75 -19.79
N PRO A 195 -10.04 -9.80 -20.01
CA PRO A 195 -10.84 -9.19 -18.93
C PRO A 195 -11.59 -10.22 -18.08
N VAL A 196 -12.04 -11.33 -18.67
CA VAL A 196 -12.74 -12.41 -17.96
C VAL A 196 -11.93 -13.02 -16.81
N ASN A 197 -10.60 -12.83 -16.78
CA ASN A 197 -9.72 -13.28 -15.71
C ASN A 197 -9.45 -12.20 -14.65
N GLY A 198 -9.95 -10.97 -14.81
CA GLY A 198 -9.98 -9.92 -13.79
C GLY A 198 -8.65 -9.25 -13.42
N LEU A 199 -7.49 -9.85 -13.78
CA LEU A 199 -6.18 -9.38 -13.31
C LEU A 199 -5.84 -7.95 -13.76
N ALA A 200 -6.20 -7.54 -14.98
CA ALA A 200 -5.98 -6.18 -15.47
C ALA A 200 -6.84 -5.16 -14.71
N GLU A 201 -8.04 -5.53 -14.28
CA GLU A 201 -8.91 -4.67 -13.49
C GLU A 201 -8.37 -4.39 -12.09
N PHE A 202 -7.74 -5.35 -11.43
CA PHE A 202 -7.11 -5.12 -10.12
C PHE A 202 -6.05 -4.03 -10.20
N THR A 203 -5.25 -3.99 -11.27
CA THR A 203 -4.26 -2.94 -11.49
C THR A 203 -4.92 -1.58 -11.70
N ALA A 204 -5.93 -1.50 -12.57
CA ALA A 204 -6.65 -0.26 -12.83
C ALA A 204 -7.36 0.29 -11.58
N ASN A 205 -7.92 -0.60 -10.75
CA ASN A 205 -8.54 -0.21 -9.48
C ASN A 205 -7.50 0.28 -8.46
N ALA A 206 -6.30 -0.32 -8.42
CA ALA A 206 -5.21 0.14 -7.58
C ALA A 206 -4.74 1.55 -7.98
N ASP A 207 -4.61 1.84 -9.28
CA ASP A 207 -4.29 3.17 -9.80
C ASP A 207 -5.33 4.22 -9.38
N GLY A 208 -6.62 3.87 -9.41
CA GLY A 208 -7.70 4.73 -8.91
C GLY A 208 -7.55 5.06 -7.42
N ALA A 209 -7.19 4.08 -6.61
CA ALA A 209 -7.00 4.25 -5.17
C ALA A 209 -5.76 5.07 -4.79
N ILE A 210 -4.72 5.10 -5.63
CA ILE A 210 -3.54 5.94 -5.44
C ILE A 210 -3.94 7.42 -5.39
N THR A 211 -4.90 7.82 -6.22
CA THR A 211 -5.37 9.21 -6.33
C THR A 211 -6.51 9.52 -5.37
N ALA A 212 -7.42 8.56 -5.13
CA ALA A 212 -8.59 8.74 -4.29
C ALA A 212 -8.22 9.07 -2.82
N GLU A 213 -9.08 9.86 -2.16
CA GLU A 213 -8.93 10.32 -0.77
C GLU A 213 -7.62 11.10 -0.49
N GLY A 214 -7.05 11.64 -1.54
CA GLY A 214 -5.80 12.39 -1.57
C GLY A 214 -4.68 11.61 -2.25
N ASP A 215 -4.11 12.23 -3.27
CA ASP A 215 -2.97 11.69 -4.03
C ASP A 215 -1.84 11.27 -3.09
N ASN A 216 -1.23 10.11 -3.36
CA ASN A 216 -0.21 9.53 -2.50
C ASN A 216 0.99 10.45 -2.28
N LEU A 217 1.47 11.10 -3.35
CA LEU A 217 2.61 12.01 -3.23
C LEU A 217 2.24 13.21 -2.34
N ALA A 218 1.05 13.76 -2.51
CA ALA A 218 0.58 14.91 -1.72
C ALA A 218 0.43 14.55 -0.24
N VAL A 219 -0.15 13.39 0.09
CA VAL A 219 -0.31 12.97 1.50
C VAL A 219 1.03 12.61 2.14
N TRP A 220 1.98 12.04 1.38
CA TRP A 220 3.33 11.75 1.85
C TRP A 220 4.17 13.02 2.03
N CYS A 221 4.05 14.01 1.14
CA CYS A 221 4.65 15.33 1.32
C CYS A 221 4.17 15.99 2.62
N LYS A 222 2.85 15.92 2.90
CA LYS A 222 2.30 16.41 4.18
C LYS A 222 2.90 15.67 5.36
N ALA A 223 2.91 14.33 5.32
CA ALA A 223 3.45 13.50 6.41
C ALA A 223 4.94 13.78 6.65
N GLY A 224 5.76 13.82 5.59
CA GLY A 224 7.18 14.13 5.68
C GLY A 224 7.43 15.53 6.25
N ALA A 225 6.65 16.54 5.83
CA ALA A 225 6.74 17.88 6.41
C ALA A 225 6.41 17.88 7.91
N GLU A 226 5.38 17.17 8.34
CA GLU A 226 5.01 17.04 9.75
C GLU A 226 6.11 16.36 10.59
N MET A 227 6.78 15.34 10.03
CA MET A 227 7.88 14.65 10.71
C MET A 227 9.11 15.55 10.89
N ILE A 228 9.47 16.34 9.90
CA ILE A 228 10.70 17.17 9.95
C ILE A 228 10.51 18.51 10.66
N PHE A 229 9.31 19.10 10.62
CA PHE A 229 8.97 20.34 11.31
C PHE A 229 8.41 20.11 12.72
N GLY A 230 8.00 18.89 13.05
CA GLY A 230 7.58 18.49 14.39
C GLY A 230 8.74 18.46 15.39
N GLN A 231 8.39 18.31 16.68
CA GLN A 231 9.37 18.21 17.78
C GLN A 231 9.92 16.76 17.93
N GLU A 232 9.48 15.82 17.09
CA GLU A 232 9.91 14.42 17.16
C GLU A 232 11.43 14.35 16.91
N ALA A 233 12.19 13.88 17.89
CA ALA A 233 13.59 13.56 17.71
C ALA A 233 13.70 12.33 16.81
N ALA A 234 14.73 12.29 15.95
CA ALA A 234 15.09 11.04 15.30
C ALA A 234 15.42 10.01 16.39
N ALA A 235 14.89 8.79 16.27
CA ALA A 235 15.20 7.74 17.22
C ALA A 235 16.73 7.55 17.30
N GLU A 236 17.27 7.51 18.51
CA GLU A 236 18.67 7.14 18.69
C GLU A 236 18.80 5.64 18.35
N PRO A 237 19.76 5.25 17.53
CA PRO A 237 19.99 3.83 17.27
C PRO A 237 20.45 3.18 18.58
N GLU A 238 19.76 2.11 18.98
CA GLU A 238 20.29 1.21 19.99
C GLU A 238 21.64 0.68 19.49
N ALA A 239 22.65 0.63 20.31
CA ALA A 239 24.02 0.17 20.12
C ALA A 239 24.54 0.02 18.65
N ALA A 240 25.78 0.42 18.40
CA ALA A 240 26.44 0.22 17.09
C ALA A 240 26.43 -1.26 16.72
N ALA A 241 26.22 -1.57 15.41
CA ALA A 241 26.33 -2.92 14.91
C ALA A 241 27.76 -3.47 15.13
N THR A 242 27.86 -4.71 15.61
CA THR A 242 29.14 -5.35 15.88
C THR A 242 29.77 -5.99 14.65
N GLY A 243 29.00 -6.07 13.55
CA GLY A 243 29.39 -6.77 12.33
C GLY A 243 29.25 -8.29 12.41
N GLN A 244 28.81 -8.82 13.55
CA GLN A 244 28.59 -10.26 13.77
C GLN A 244 27.11 -10.67 13.66
N GLU A 245 26.23 -9.70 13.51
CA GLU A 245 24.80 -9.91 13.39
C GLU A 245 24.45 -10.68 12.11
N ARG A 246 23.49 -11.57 12.22
CA ARG A 246 23.06 -12.40 11.09
C ARG A 246 22.02 -11.65 10.25
N LEU A 247 22.16 -11.71 8.93
CA LEU A 247 21.14 -11.20 7.99
C LEU A 247 19.79 -11.92 8.06
N THR A 248 19.71 -13.03 8.82
CA THR A 248 18.47 -13.74 9.10
C THR A 248 17.85 -13.35 10.46
N ASP A 249 18.47 -12.44 11.19
CA ASP A 249 17.92 -11.93 12.45
C ASP A 249 16.98 -10.74 12.18
N PRO A 250 15.66 -10.90 12.32
CA PRO A 250 14.70 -9.85 12.03
C PRO A 250 14.81 -8.67 13.00
N VAL A 251 15.35 -8.85 14.19
CA VAL A 251 15.60 -7.74 15.13
C VAL A 251 16.73 -6.87 14.63
N PHE A 252 17.81 -7.46 14.15
CA PHE A 252 18.90 -6.73 13.53
C PHE A 252 18.43 -6.00 12.26
N LEU A 253 17.68 -6.66 11.38
CA LEU A 253 17.16 -6.06 10.16
C LEU A 253 16.22 -4.87 10.47
N ARG A 254 15.40 -4.97 11.51
CA ARG A 254 14.54 -3.86 11.95
C ARG A 254 15.36 -2.67 12.46
N ARG A 255 16.44 -2.92 13.20
CA ARG A 255 17.39 -1.86 13.62
C ARG A 255 18.09 -1.21 12.42
N ALA A 256 18.54 -1.99 11.45
CA ALA A 256 19.15 -1.48 10.23
C ALA A 256 18.19 -0.53 9.48
N LEU A 257 16.90 -0.86 9.42
CA LEU A 257 15.89 0.02 8.84
C LEU A 257 15.74 1.34 9.63
N ALA A 258 15.83 1.30 10.95
CA ALA A 258 15.79 2.51 11.78
C ALA A 258 17.01 3.43 11.56
N VAL A 259 18.17 2.88 11.20
CA VAL A 259 19.33 3.69 10.78
C VAL A 259 19.04 4.45 9.49
N ALA A 260 18.42 3.81 8.50
CA ALA A 260 18.02 4.50 7.27
C ALA A 260 16.97 5.59 7.53
N GLU A 261 16.00 5.33 8.41
CA GLU A 261 15.01 6.33 8.86
C GLU A 261 15.71 7.54 9.49
N ARG A 262 16.62 7.30 10.44
CA ARG A 262 17.39 8.36 11.08
C ARG A 262 18.24 9.17 10.09
N HIS A 263 18.92 8.50 9.18
CA HIS A 263 19.72 9.16 8.14
C HIS A 263 18.91 10.18 7.36
N TRP A 264 17.75 9.75 6.82
CA TRP A 264 16.89 10.64 6.05
C TRP A 264 16.23 11.73 6.88
N HIS A 265 15.92 11.46 8.15
CA HIS A 265 15.40 12.48 9.06
C HIS A 265 16.43 13.60 9.29
N LEU A 266 17.68 13.26 9.56
CA LEU A 266 18.76 14.23 9.77
C LEU A 266 19.07 14.99 8.47
N ALA A 267 19.11 14.30 7.33
CA ALA A 267 19.30 14.90 6.02
C ALA A 267 18.21 15.92 5.70
N ALA A 268 16.93 15.56 5.87
CA ALA A 268 15.81 16.46 5.61
C ALA A 268 15.84 17.70 6.53
N ARG A 269 16.16 17.56 7.81
CA ARG A 269 16.30 18.71 8.72
C ARG A 269 17.47 19.61 8.36
N ARG A 270 18.60 19.06 7.95
CA ARG A 270 19.74 19.82 7.42
C ARG A 270 19.32 20.64 6.19
N ASP A 271 18.63 20.00 5.26
CA ASP A 271 18.22 20.58 4.00
C ASP A 271 17.17 21.70 4.18
N VAL A 272 16.24 21.56 5.15
CA VAL A 272 15.34 22.66 5.56
C VAL A 272 16.13 23.90 6.01
N ARG A 273 17.22 23.71 6.76
CA ARG A 273 18.03 24.85 7.25
C ARG A 273 18.80 25.53 6.13
N ALA A 274 19.26 24.75 5.13
CA ALA A 274 19.99 25.24 3.96
C ALA A 274 19.07 25.92 2.92
N GLY A 275 17.76 25.68 2.92
CA GLY A 275 16.82 26.12 1.90
C GLY A 275 16.42 27.61 1.90
N GLY A 276 17.15 28.48 2.62
CA GLY A 276 16.93 29.92 2.62
C GLY A 276 15.74 30.38 3.46
N ARG A 277 15.19 31.58 3.14
CA ARG A 277 14.10 32.21 3.94
C ARG A 277 12.71 31.94 3.39
N ASP A 278 12.59 31.67 2.09
CA ASP A 278 11.30 31.39 1.44
C ASP A 278 10.76 30.01 1.87
N PRO A 279 9.53 29.93 2.40
CA PRO A 279 8.95 28.64 2.83
C PRO A 279 8.87 27.60 1.74
N LEU A 280 8.54 27.97 0.50
CA LEU A 280 8.46 27.04 -0.61
C LEU A 280 9.85 26.55 -1.03
N GLY A 281 10.84 27.44 -1.10
CA GLY A 281 12.24 27.11 -1.37
C GLY A 281 12.80 26.15 -0.31
N ARG A 282 12.54 26.38 0.97
CA ARG A 282 12.91 25.47 2.06
C ARG A 282 12.32 24.08 1.91
N TRP A 283 11.03 24.01 1.58
CA TRP A 283 10.36 22.73 1.34
C TRP A 283 10.95 22.03 0.11
N ASN A 284 11.07 22.72 -1.01
CA ASN A 284 11.62 22.14 -2.25
C ASN A 284 13.03 21.58 -2.03
N HIS A 285 13.85 22.25 -1.21
CA HIS A 285 15.19 21.79 -0.88
C HIS A 285 15.19 20.50 -0.05
N ALA A 286 14.26 20.37 0.88
CA ALA A 286 14.18 19.24 1.81
C ALA A 286 13.26 18.09 1.33
N SER A 287 12.41 18.31 0.32
CA SER A 287 11.31 17.40 -0.02
C SER A 287 11.77 15.99 -0.41
N ALA A 288 12.89 15.87 -1.12
CA ALA A 288 13.43 14.56 -1.50
C ALA A 288 13.83 13.72 -0.28
N ALA A 289 14.57 14.31 0.65
CA ALA A 289 14.97 13.63 1.89
C ALA A 289 13.78 13.38 2.82
N ALA A 290 12.80 14.29 2.85
CA ALA A 290 11.58 14.10 3.63
C ALA A 290 10.72 12.95 3.10
N LEU A 291 10.60 12.78 1.79
CA LEU A 291 9.91 11.64 1.18
C LEU A 291 10.69 10.33 1.40
N ALA A 292 12.03 10.38 1.27
CA ALA A 292 12.88 9.24 1.56
C ALA A 292 12.83 8.80 3.04
N LEU A 293 12.45 9.68 3.98
CA LEU A 293 12.19 9.34 5.38
C LEU A 293 10.87 8.59 5.55
N VAL A 294 9.81 8.99 4.82
CA VAL A 294 8.45 8.43 5.03
C VAL A 294 8.41 6.94 4.71
N GLU A 295 9.13 6.47 3.71
CA GLU A 295 9.13 5.07 3.31
C GLU A 295 9.72 4.14 4.40
N PRO A 296 10.99 4.28 4.85
CA PRO A 296 11.55 3.40 5.88
C PRO A 296 10.79 3.49 7.21
N TYR A 297 10.26 4.66 7.56
CA TYR A 297 9.37 4.79 8.72
C TYR A 297 8.11 3.91 8.57
N THR A 298 7.43 3.99 7.42
CA THR A 298 6.20 3.22 7.17
C THR A 298 6.47 1.73 7.10
N VAL A 299 7.57 1.32 6.46
CA VAL A 299 8.04 -0.07 6.41
C VAL A 299 8.38 -0.57 7.82
N GLY A 300 8.98 0.28 8.66
CA GLY A 300 9.23 -0.02 10.07
C GLY A 300 7.96 -0.32 10.85
N GLN A 301 6.91 0.50 10.69
CA GLN A 301 5.60 0.25 11.29
C GLN A 301 4.97 -1.07 10.79
N ALA A 302 5.15 -1.38 9.50
CA ALA A 302 4.68 -2.66 8.94
C ALA A 302 5.46 -3.86 9.50
N ALA A 303 6.78 -3.74 9.67
CA ALA A 303 7.62 -4.77 10.26
C ALA A 303 7.28 -5.02 11.74
N ASP A 304 7.00 -3.96 12.49
CA ASP A 304 6.61 -4.04 13.91
C ASP A 304 5.22 -4.70 14.03
N ALA A 305 4.26 -4.34 13.17
CA ALA A 305 2.96 -4.97 13.11
C ALA A 305 3.05 -6.47 12.73
N PHE A 306 3.95 -6.82 11.81
CA PHE A 306 4.21 -8.21 11.44
C PHE A 306 4.81 -8.99 12.61
N ALA A 307 5.78 -8.41 13.32
CA ALA A 307 6.39 -9.02 14.50
C ALA A 307 5.36 -9.31 15.61
N ALA A 308 4.48 -8.34 15.87
CA ALA A 308 3.40 -8.49 16.83
C ALA A 308 2.45 -9.64 16.45
N ALA A 309 2.05 -9.71 15.18
CA ALA A 309 1.19 -10.79 14.67
C ALA A 309 1.88 -12.18 14.78
N CYS A 310 3.18 -12.28 14.47
CA CYS A 310 3.93 -13.53 14.68
C CYS A 310 3.97 -13.95 16.15
N ALA A 311 4.05 -12.99 17.07
CA ALA A 311 4.10 -13.30 18.52
C ALA A 311 2.81 -13.92 19.04
N GLU A 312 1.66 -13.64 18.42
CA GLU A 312 0.36 -14.21 18.78
C GLU A 312 0.15 -15.65 18.27
N VAL A 313 0.97 -16.12 17.32
CA VAL A 313 0.84 -17.46 16.76
C VAL A 313 1.35 -18.49 17.75
N THR A 314 0.51 -19.44 18.14
CA THR A 314 0.82 -20.48 19.12
C THR A 314 1.46 -21.72 18.52
N ASP A 315 1.12 -22.06 17.25
CA ASP A 315 1.72 -23.20 16.56
C ASP A 315 3.16 -22.88 16.13
N PRO A 316 4.17 -23.65 16.62
CA PRO A 316 5.58 -23.35 16.34
C PRO A 316 5.95 -23.45 14.85
N ALA A 317 5.32 -24.38 14.11
CA ALA A 317 5.61 -24.57 12.68
C ALA A 317 5.13 -23.39 11.86
N THR A 318 3.89 -22.94 12.08
CA THR A 318 3.31 -21.76 11.46
C THR A 318 4.11 -20.51 11.83
N ARG A 319 4.50 -20.37 13.10
CA ARG A 319 5.33 -19.24 13.56
C ARG A 319 6.65 -19.19 12.82
N ALA A 320 7.35 -20.32 12.65
CA ALA A 320 8.63 -20.38 11.94
C ALA A 320 8.49 -19.93 10.47
N VAL A 321 7.43 -20.35 9.80
CA VAL A 321 7.15 -19.92 8.41
C VAL A 321 6.88 -18.42 8.35
N LEU A 322 6.10 -17.86 9.27
CA LEU A 322 5.81 -16.42 9.30
C LEU A 322 7.04 -15.58 9.70
N ASP A 323 7.91 -16.08 10.58
CA ASP A 323 9.18 -15.44 10.92
C ASP A 323 10.15 -15.42 9.71
N ASP A 324 10.23 -16.52 8.96
CA ASP A 324 10.97 -16.55 7.69
C ASP A 324 10.37 -15.57 6.65
N LEU A 325 9.04 -15.49 6.55
CA LEU A 325 8.36 -14.58 5.65
C LEU A 325 8.58 -13.11 6.04
N ARG A 326 8.56 -12.79 7.34
CA ARG A 326 8.90 -11.47 7.87
C ARG A 326 10.35 -11.10 7.57
N THR A 327 11.26 -12.07 7.71
CA THR A 327 12.69 -11.89 7.38
C THR A 327 12.86 -11.60 5.90
N LEU A 328 12.15 -12.32 5.01
CA LEU A 328 12.14 -12.04 3.57
C LEU A 328 11.65 -10.62 3.28
N PHE A 329 10.54 -10.20 3.89
CA PHE A 329 10.02 -8.85 3.77
C PHE A 329 11.06 -7.78 4.13
N LEU A 330 11.73 -7.94 5.28
CA LEU A 330 12.76 -6.99 5.73
C LEU A 330 13.96 -6.97 4.81
N LEU A 331 14.46 -8.10 4.38
CA LEU A 331 15.61 -8.20 3.45
C LEU A 331 15.31 -7.55 2.11
N ASP A 332 14.12 -7.78 1.54
CA ASP A 332 13.71 -7.15 0.29
C ASP A 332 13.68 -5.61 0.39
N ARG A 333 13.33 -5.08 1.57
CA ARG A 333 13.31 -3.62 1.82
C ARG A 333 14.70 -3.06 2.13
N LEU A 334 15.57 -3.84 2.71
CA LEU A 334 16.93 -3.41 3.06
C LEU A 334 17.93 -3.57 1.93
N ALA A 335 17.77 -4.52 1.04
CA ALA A 335 18.71 -4.77 -0.05
C ALA A 335 18.98 -3.53 -0.91
N PRO A 336 17.99 -2.71 -1.31
CA PRO A 336 18.24 -1.44 -2.02
C PRO A 336 18.99 -0.40 -1.18
N LEU A 337 18.94 -0.50 0.15
CA LEU A 337 19.59 0.40 1.09
C LEU A 337 21.01 -0.06 1.47
N GLY A 338 21.52 -1.17 0.89
CA GLY A 338 22.80 -1.76 1.26
C GLY A 338 23.97 -0.79 1.20
N GLY A 339 24.03 0.09 0.19
CA GLY A 339 25.06 1.12 0.07
C GLY A 339 24.98 2.17 1.20
N LEU A 340 23.78 2.63 1.55
CA LEU A 340 23.56 3.54 2.67
C LEU A 340 23.99 2.88 3.99
N LEU A 341 23.51 1.68 4.25
CA LEU A 341 23.79 0.97 5.50
C LEU A 341 25.26 0.61 5.67
N LEU A 342 25.98 0.38 4.56
CA LEU A 342 27.43 0.22 4.55
C LEU A 342 28.14 1.53 4.95
N THR A 343 27.72 2.67 4.41
CA THR A 343 28.31 3.98 4.76
C THR A 343 28.01 4.43 6.17
N GLU A 344 26.87 4.04 6.72
CA GLU A 344 26.49 4.28 8.13
C GLU A 344 27.14 3.26 9.09
N GLY A 345 27.94 2.31 8.60
CA GLY A 345 28.61 1.29 9.42
C GLY A 345 27.66 0.24 10.04
N THR A 346 26.43 0.15 9.54
CA THR A 346 25.41 -0.81 10.01
C THR A 346 25.58 -2.19 9.37
N LEU A 347 25.95 -2.22 8.09
CA LEU A 347 26.31 -3.44 7.36
C LEU A 347 27.79 -3.43 7.02
N THR A 348 28.42 -4.59 7.10
CA THR A 348 29.76 -4.81 6.55
C THR A 348 29.71 -5.06 5.04
N ALA A 349 30.83 -4.89 4.36
CA ALA A 349 30.94 -5.23 2.94
C ALA A 349 30.68 -6.74 2.68
N GLU A 350 31.00 -7.59 3.64
CA GLU A 350 30.72 -9.03 3.57
C GLU A 350 29.21 -9.30 3.66
N GLN A 351 28.51 -8.67 4.61
CA GLN A 351 27.06 -8.78 4.74
C GLN A 351 26.36 -8.27 3.48
N VAL A 352 26.78 -7.14 2.90
CA VAL A 352 26.20 -6.62 1.65
C VAL A 352 26.37 -7.62 0.50
N ARG A 353 27.56 -8.25 0.38
CA ARG A 353 27.78 -9.29 -0.64
C ARG A 353 26.97 -10.55 -0.40
N ALA A 354 26.65 -10.87 0.87
CA ALA A 354 25.88 -12.04 1.25
C ALA A 354 24.36 -11.88 1.07
N LEU A 355 23.84 -10.64 0.89
CA LEU A 355 22.41 -10.39 0.73
C LEU A 355 21.74 -11.26 -0.34
N PRO A 356 22.29 -11.36 -1.60
CA PRO A 356 21.65 -12.16 -2.64
C PRO A 356 21.56 -13.65 -2.30
N ASP A 357 22.59 -14.19 -1.66
CA ASP A 357 22.64 -15.59 -1.25
C ASP A 357 21.67 -15.87 -0.11
N THR A 358 21.60 -14.97 0.87
CA THR A 358 20.63 -15.06 1.98
C THR A 358 19.18 -15.03 1.47
N LEU A 359 18.86 -14.12 0.55
CA LEU A 359 17.54 -14.05 -0.11
C LEU A 359 17.22 -15.32 -0.88
N ARG A 360 18.21 -15.88 -1.61
CA ARG A 360 18.04 -17.13 -2.36
C ARG A 360 17.70 -18.30 -1.43
N ASP A 361 18.43 -18.44 -0.34
CA ASP A 361 18.27 -19.54 0.59
C ASP A 361 16.95 -19.46 1.36
N LEU A 362 16.55 -18.26 1.78
CA LEU A 362 15.27 -17.98 2.41
C LEU A 362 14.10 -18.26 1.46
N THR A 363 14.20 -17.82 0.20
CA THR A 363 13.25 -18.10 -0.85
C THR A 363 13.10 -19.62 -1.08
N ALA A 364 14.20 -20.37 -1.07
CA ALA A 364 14.16 -21.81 -1.25
C ALA A 364 13.42 -22.53 -0.09
N ARG A 365 13.58 -22.06 1.15
CA ARG A 365 12.85 -22.59 2.31
C ARG A 365 11.35 -22.28 2.27
N LEU A 366 10.99 -21.08 1.81
CA LEU A 366 9.60 -20.63 1.75
C LEU A 366 8.83 -21.15 0.52
N ALA A 367 9.53 -21.53 -0.56
CA ALA A 367 8.88 -21.96 -1.80
C ALA A 367 7.82 -23.08 -1.64
N PRO A 368 8.02 -24.13 -0.80
CA PRO A 368 7.01 -25.14 -0.55
C PRO A 368 5.76 -24.62 0.17
N GLN A 369 5.86 -23.48 0.85
CA GLN A 369 4.77 -22.89 1.64
C GLN A 369 3.95 -21.85 0.87
N LEU A 370 4.37 -21.50 -0.36
CA LEU A 370 3.77 -20.39 -1.10
C LEU A 370 2.26 -20.57 -1.33
N ALA A 371 1.82 -21.78 -1.67
CA ALA A 371 0.40 -22.06 -1.85
C ALA A 371 -0.39 -21.85 -0.54
N ALA A 372 0.04 -22.47 0.54
CA ALA A 372 -0.60 -22.35 1.85
C ALA A 372 -0.64 -20.89 2.36
N LEU A 373 0.46 -20.13 2.15
CA LEU A 373 0.51 -18.71 2.50
C LEU A 373 -0.51 -17.87 1.73
N THR A 374 -0.79 -18.20 0.48
CA THR A 374 -1.81 -17.46 -0.31
C THR A 374 -3.22 -17.97 -0.09
N GLU A 375 -3.41 -19.24 0.22
CA GLU A 375 -4.71 -19.80 0.66
C GLU A 375 -5.20 -19.14 1.96
N ALA A 376 -4.29 -18.78 2.87
CA ALA A 376 -4.61 -18.05 4.10
C ALA A 376 -5.13 -16.62 3.87
N PHE A 377 -5.11 -16.10 2.64
CA PHE A 377 -5.81 -14.85 2.28
C PHE A 377 -7.33 -15.02 2.22
N ASP A 378 -7.81 -16.23 2.23
CA ASP A 378 -9.24 -16.59 2.22
C ASP A 378 -10.01 -15.94 1.07
N VAL A 379 -9.41 -16.01 -0.14
CA VAL A 379 -10.09 -15.57 -1.37
C VAL A 379 -11.19 -16.60 -1.70
N PRO A 380 -12.45 -16.18 -1.90
CA PRO A 380 -13.56 -17.10 -2.10
C PRO A 380 -13.30 -18.10 -3.25
N GLU A 381 -13.47 -19.39 -2.99
CA GLU A 381 -13.22 -20.45 -3.95
C GLU A 381 -14.14 -20.30 -5.18
N GLU A 382 -15.37 -19.81 -4.99
CA GLU A 382 -16.33 -19.54 -6.06
C GLU A 382 -15.76 -18.53 -7.06
N HIS A 383 -15.05 -17.50 -6.54
CA HIS A 383 -14.38 -16.52 -7.40
C HIS A 383 -13.24 -17.18 -8.19
N LEU A 384 -12.37 -17.93 -7.52
CA LEU A 384 -11.23 -18.58 -8.16
C LEU A 384 -11.68 -19.63 -9.20
N ALA A 385 -12.69 -20.43 -8.88
CA ALA A 385 -13.26 -21.44 -9.78
C ALA A 385 -13.96 -20.81 -11.00
N SER A 386 -14.45 -19.59 -10.92
CA SER A 386 -15.11 -18.88 -12.03
C SER A 386 -14.12 -18.39 -13.11
N LEU A 387 -12.81 -18.39 -12.82
CA LEU A 387 -11.80 -17.84 -13.73
C LEU A 387 -11.35 -18.88 -14.77
N PRO A 388 -11.58 -18.64 -16.08
CA PRO A 388 -11.23 -19.61 -17.12
C PRO A 388 -9.74 -20.00 -17.15
N MET A 389 -8.85 -19.11 -16.72
CA MET A 389 -7.42 -19.39 -16.69
C MET A 389 -7.01 -20.41 -15.62
N LEU A 390 -7.83 -20.64 -14.61
CA LEU A 390 -7.62 -21.60 -13.53
C LEU A 390 -8.34 -22.93 -13.78
N ALA A 391 -9.15 -23.02 -14.83
CA ALA A 391 -9.78 -24.28 -15.24
C ALA A 391 -8.71 -25.31 -15.63
N PRO A 392 -8.91 -26.61 -15.30
CA PRO A 392 -8.03 -27.69 -15.78
C PRO A 392 -7.85 -27.62 -17.28
N GLU A 393 -6.63 -27.86 -17.79
CA GLU A 393 -6.40 -28.00 -19.24
C GLU A 393 -7.17 -29.23 -19.73
N THR A 394 -8.35 -29.03 -20.32
CA THR A 394 -9.06 -30.09 -20.98
C THR A 394 -8.31 -30.51 -22.26
N SER A 395 -8.13 -31.80 -22.47
CA SER A 395 -7.44 -32.37 -23.64
C SER A 395 -8.09 -32.02 -24.99
N SER A 396 -9.28 -31.37 -24.99
CA SER A 396 -10.07 -31.04 -26.17
C SER A 396 -9.59 -29.86 -27.01
N THR A 397 -8.62 -29.07 -26.53
CA THR A 397 -8.08 -27.91 -27.31
C THR A 397 -6.99 -28.35 -28.32
N ARG A 398 -6.66 -29.65 -28.42
CA ARG A 398 -5.70 -30.13 -29.42
C ARG A 398 -6.29 -30.37 -30.82
N ASP A 399 -7.61 -30.53 -30.94
CA ASP A 399 -8.24 -30.88 -32.21
C ASP A 399 -8.77 -29.70 -33.04
N SER A 400 -8.77 -28.49 -32.53
CA SER A 400 -9.25 -27.31 -33.27
C SER A 400 -8.21 -26.66 -34.19
N SER A 401 -6.96 -27.13 -34.22
CA SER A 401 -5.93 -26.63 -35.16
C SER A 401 -5.97 -27.26 -36.55
N SER A 402 -6.83 -28.23 -36.78
CA SER A 402 -6.97 -28.89 -38.11
C SER A 402 -8.03 -28.27 -39.02
N ALA A 403 -8.72 -27.20 -38.62
CA ALA A 403 -9.81 -26.58 -39.38
C ALA A 403 -9.46 -25.22 -40.02
N LEU A 404 -8.18 -24.92 -40.19
CA LEU A 404 -7.73 -23.76 -40.98
C LEU A 404 -6.79 -24.26 -42.09
N THR A 405 -7.36 -24.81 -43.14
CA THR A 405 -6.74 -24.90 -44.46
C THR A 405 -7.70 -24.30 -45.49
N PRO A 406 -7.17 -23.67 -46.56
CA PRO A 406 -7.57 -22.41 -47.18
C PRO A 406 -8.86 -22.42 -47.95
#